data_29f457f91b97f9fbea6d3357c3d6d821
#
_entry.id   29f457f91b97f9fbea6d3357c3d6d821
#
_cell.length_a   1.000
_cell.length_b   1.000
_cell.length_c   1.000
_cell.angle_alpha   90.00
_cell.angle_beta   90.00
_cell.angle_gamma   90.00
#
_symmetry.space_group_name_H-M   'P 1'
#
loop_
_entity.id
_entity.type
_entity.pdbx_description
1 polymer ?
#
loop_
_entity_poly.entity_id
_entity_poly.type
_entity_poly.pdbx_seq_one_letter_code
_entity_poly.pdbx_strand_id
1 'polypeptide(L)'
;MYYDSEVIRYLQANKILALKLEHALTGVGKAVSNQIEMIGSGAQRMLYYTSCFTDEYQDVCQKQKTEDVRFRQGIVHLIQHGNVVFDMLKIYFEEIFKYRTTEQLEHIKKILMAVNIHIAASSLTNLGFALAAASLVVVGTNLGLNMSVITGRVSGTALSIAGVYGIVQKAADSANRLHYIYPAYYSALYSQELEMMFFLIEPLFERADAFNAQWASDGEIADVIKKMVQ
;
A
#
# COMPACT_ATOMS: atom_id res chain seq x y z
N MET A 1 -1.01 -22.20 35.57
CA MET A 1 -0.07 -21.25 36.19
C MET A 1 1.16 -20.94 35.32
N TYR A 2 1.19 -21.39 34.05
CA TYR A 2 2.29 -21.09 33.10
C TYR A 2 2.03 -19.80 32.28
N TYR A 3 0.78 -19.38 32.21
CA TYR A 3 0.38 -18.19 31.40
C TYR A 3 0.82 -16.86 32.03
N ASP A 4 0.96 -16.79 33.37
CA ASP A 4 1.35 -15.55 34.06
C ASP A 4 2.77 -15.08 33.73
N SER A 5 3.71 -15.98 33.48
CA SER A 5 5.10 -15.58 33.24
C SER A 5 5.35 -15.07 31.82
N GLU A 6 4.63 -15.56 30.83
CA GLU A 6 4.72 -15.05 29.44
C GLU A 6 4.00 -13.72 29.29
N VAL A 7 2.81 -13.56 29.87
CA VAL A 7 2.08 -12.30 29.91
C VAL A 7 2.91 -11.23 30.64
N ILE A 8 3.53 -11.56 31.76
CA ILE A 8 4.41 -10.64 32.50
C ILE A 8 5.63 -10.25 31.68
N ARG A 9 6.29 -11.20 31.02
CA ARG A 9 7.41 -10.92 30.10
C ARG A 9 7.00 -10.04 28.94
N TYR A 10 5.84 -10.30 28.38
CA TYR A 10 5.31 -9.52 27.27
C TYR A 10 4.95 -8.09 27.70
N LEU A 11 4.28 -7.92 28.82
CA LEU A 11 3.99 -6.61 29.41
C LEU A 11 5.27 -5.85 29.81
N GLN A 12 6.28 -6.56 30.32
CA GLN A 12 7.59 -5.97 30.62
C GLN A 12 8.34 -5.55 29.34
N ALA A 13 8.32 -6.38 28.30
CA ALA A 13 8.90 -6.04 27.00
C ALA A 13 8.20 -4.83 26.37
N ASN A 14 6.87 -4.75 26.48
CA ASN A 14 6.08 -3.62 26.01
C ASN A 14 6.30 -2.35 26.86
N LYS A 15 6.51 -2.49 28.15
CA LYS A 15 6.84 -1.36 29.03
C LYS A 15 8.24 -0.82 28.71
N ILE A 16 9.20 -1.68 28.44
CA ILE A 16 10.55 -1.29 27.99
C ILE A 16 10.49 -0.61 26.61
N LEU A 17 9.64 -1.09 25.71
CA LEU A 17 9.40 -0.48 24.39
C LEU A 17 8.65 0.85 24.51
N ALA A 18 7.65 0.93 25.39
CA ALA A 18 6.93 2.19 25.67
C ALA A 18 7.86 3.25 26.26
N LEU A 19 8.74 2.87 27.18
CA LEU A 19 9.75 3.78 27.75
C LEU A 19 10.81 4.20 26.73
N LYS A 20 11.24 3.31 25.84
CA LYS A 20 12.12 3.66 24.72
C LYS A 20 11.43 4.56 23.71
N LEU A 21 10.14 4.36 23.50
CA LEU A 21 9.29 5.22 22.68
C LEU A 21 9.18 6.63 23.26
N GLU A 22 8.93 6.74 24.55
CA GLU A 22 8.84 8.00 25.30
C GLU A 22 10.17 8.79 25.24
N HIS A 23 11.31 8.08 25.38
CA HIS A 23 12.64 8.67 25.19
C HIS A 23 12.91 9.11 23.73
N ALA A 24 12.46 8.35 22.75
CA ALA A 24 12.58 8.71 21.33
C ALA A 24 11.72 9.92 20.98
N LEU A 25 10.52 10.05 21.58
CA LEU A 25 9.62 11.17 21.37
C LEU A 25 10.14 12.48 22.01
N THR A 26 10.82 12.40 23.15
CA THR A 26 11.40 13.58 23.84
C THR A 26 12.67 14.11 23.18
N GLY A 27 13.35 13.28 22.37
CA GLY A 27 14.62 13.65 21.71
C GLY A 27 14.49 14.26 20.30
N VAL A 28 13.31 14.25 19.69
CA VAL A 28 13.14 14.56 18.27
C VAL A 28 12.11 15.68 18.08
N GLY A 29 12.60 16.93 18.00
CA GLY A 29 11.78 18.09 17.68
C GLY A 29 11.16 18.01 16.28
N LYS A 30 10.05 18.68 16.13
CA LYS A 30 9.19 19.07 14.96
C LYS A 30 9.40 18.53 13.53
N ALA A 31 10.49 17.83 13.21
CA ALA A 31 10.74 17.29 11.86
C ALA A 31 10.07 15.93 11.59
N VAL A 32 9.22 15.43 12.49
CA VAL A 32 8.91 14.00 12.56
C VAL A 32 7.42 13.69 12.74
N SER A 33 6.51 14.49 12.19
CA SER A 33 5.08 14.15 12.28
C SER A 33 4.78 12.76 11.69
N ASN A 34 5.36 12.43 10.53
CA ASN A 34 5.18 11.11 9.90
C ASN A 34 5.84 9.96 10.69
N GLN A 35 6.92 10.24 11.43
CA GLN A 35 7.54 9.23 12.29
C GLN A 35 6.78 9.04 13.60
N ILE A 36 6.18 10.09 14.16
CA ILE A 36 5.34 10.02 15.35
C ILE A 36 4.08 9.17 15.05
N GLU A 37 3.49 9.36 13.87
CA GLU A 37 2.33 8.57 13.43
C GLU A 37 2.67 7.09 13.25
N MET A 38 3.82 6.78 12.64
CA MET A 38 4.32 5.40 12.52
C MET A 38 4.66 4.76 13.86
N ILE A 39 5.17 5.52 14.82
CA ILE A 39 5.46 5.06 16.17
C ILE A 39 4.15 4.76 16.93
N GLY A 40 3.14 5.63 16.79
CA GLY A 40 1.81 5.40 17.35
C GLY A 40 1.13 4.15 16.80
N SER A 41 1.18 3.95 15.48
CA SER A 41 0.67 2.77 14.81
C SER A 41 1.43 1.50 15.22
N GLY A 42 2.74 1.58 15.43
CA GLY A 42 3.54 0.47 15.92
C GLY A 42 3.18 0.06 17.35
N ALA A 43 2.93 1.02 18.24
CA ALA A 43 2.47 0.76 19.60
C ALA A 43 1.08 0.13 19.61
N GLN A 44 0.17 0.60 18.74
CA GLN A 44 -1.15 0.02 18.56
C GLN A 44 -1.08 -1.44 18.10
N ARG A 45 -0.24 -1.75 17.11
CA ARG A 45 -0.05 -3.12 16.64
C ARG A 45 0.49 -4.03 17.74
N MET A 46 1.40 -3.54 18.55
CA MET A 46 1.93 -4.28 19.70
C MET A 46 0.83 -4.59 20.73
N LEU A 47 -0.09 -3.65 20.97
CA LEU A 47 -1.25 -3.89 21.84
C LEU A 47 -2.17 -4.98 21.27
N TYR A 48 -2.38 -5.04 19.96
CA TYR A 48 -3.16 -6.11 19.33
C TYR A 48 -2.55 -7.50 19.54
N TYR A 49 -1.22 -7.61 19.64
CA TYR A 49 -0.57 -8.88 19.97
C TYR A 49 -0.87 -9.39 21.39
N THR A 50 -1.38 -8.52 22.30
CA THR A 50 -1.86 -8.99 23.61
C THR A 50 -3.05 -9.94 23.48
N SER A 51 -3.83 -9.83 22.39
CA SER A 51 -4.93 -10.74 22.08
C SER A 51 -4.50 -12.19 21.93
N CYS A 52 -3.24 -12.45 21.56
CA CYS A 52 -2.70 -13.80 21.43
C CYS A 52 -2.60 -14.55 22.76
N PHE A 53 -2.70 -13.85 23.89
CA PHE A 53 -2.65 -14.42 25.23
C PHE A 53 -4.04 -14.58 25.86
N THR A 54 -5.09 -14.31 25.10
CA THR A 54 -6.48 -14.43 25.53
C THR A 54 -7.26 -15.35 24.61
N ASP A 55 -8.09 -16.22 25.15
CA ASP A 55 -8.91 -17.12 24.35
C ASP A 55 -10.04 -16.36 23.61
N GLU A 56 -10.48 -15.23 24.18
CA GLU A 56 -11.60 -14.42 23.68
C GLU A 56 -11.28 -13.66 22.39
N TYR A 57 -9.99 -13.31 22.16
CA TYR A 57 -9.55 -12.47 21.02
C TYR A 57 -8.56 -13.17 20.11
N GLN A 58 -8.67 -14.49 19.97
CA GLN A 58 -7.80 -15.27 19.09
C GLN A 58 -7.94 -14.91 17.61
N ASP A 59 -9.10 -14.46 17.17
CA ASP A 59 -9.36 -13.94 15.83
C ASP A 59 -8.49 -12.71 15.53
N VAL A 60 -8.36 -11.78 16.47
CA VAL A 60 -7.50 -10.60 16.35
C VAL A 60 -6.04 -11.03 16.25
N CYS A 61 -5.60 -11.97 17.08
CA CYS A 61 -4.25 -12.54 17.02
C CYS A 61 -3.96 -13.17 15.64
N GLN A 62 -4.87 -13.99 15.13
CA GLN A 62 -4.71 -14.66 13.83
C GLN A 62 -4.66 -13.64 12.68
N LYS A 63 -5.51 -12.61 12.73
CA LYS A 63 -5.50 -11.53 11.75
C LYS A 63 -4.13 -10.84 11.73
N GLN A 64 -3.57 -10.46 12.88
CA GLN A 64 -2.26 -9.81 12.98
C GLN A 64 -1.14 -10.68 12.39
N LYS A 65 -1.13 -11.98 12.73
CA LYS A 65 -0.14 -12.93 12.18
C LYS A 65 -0.26 -13.07 10.68
N THR A 66 -1.48 -13.11 10.16
CA THR A 66 -1.72 -13.18 8.72
C THR A 66 -1.21 -11.94 8.01
N GLU A 67 -1.51 -10.75 8.54
CA GLU A 67 -1.04 -9.48 7.98
C GLU A 67 0.49 -9.39 7.98
N ASP A 68 1.18 -9.86 9.03
CA ASP A 68 2.64 -9.88 9.08
C ASP A 68 3.25 -10.81 8.02
N VAL A 69 2.67 -12.00 7.84
CA VAL A 69 3.10 -12.93 6.79
C VAL A 69 2.88 -12.31 5.41
N ARG A 70 1.70 -11.73 5.17
CA ARG A 70 1.34 -11.09 3.90
C ARG A 70 2.24 -9.87 3.61
N PHE A 71 2.53 -9.04 4.60
CA PHE A 71 3.46 -7.92 4.46
C PHE A 71 4.87 -8.42 4.08
N ARG A 72 5.36 -9.47 4.75
CA ARG A 72 6.65 -10.09 4.42
C ARG A 72 6.68 -10.59 2.98
N GLN A 73 5.62 -11.25 2.51
CA GLN A 73 5.50 -11.72 1.13
C GLN A 73 5.58 -10.56 0.14
N GLY A 74 4.84 -9.47 0.37
CA GLY A 74 4.93 -8.27 -0.45
C GLY A 74 6.33 -7.64 -0.47
N ILE A 75 7.05 -7.62 0.66
CA ILE A 75 8.46 -7.17 0.70
C ILE A 75 9.38 -8.10 -0.10
N VAL A 76 9.19 -9.41 -0.02
CA VAL A 76 9.95 -10.39 -0.82
C VAL A 76 9.69 -10.17 -2.31
N HIS A 77 8.43 -9.97 -2.69
CA HIS A 77 8.04 -9.65 -4.06
C HIS A 77 8.73 -8.36 -4.55
N LEU A 78 8.73 -7.31 -3.72
CA LEU A 78 9.41 -6.05 -4.00
C LEU A 78 10.92 -6.24 -4.26
N ILE A 79 11.59 -7.05 -3.43
CA ILE A 79 13.04 -7.29 -3.56
C ILE A 79 13.35 -8.11 -4.82
N GLN A 80 12.53 -9.11 -5.14
CA GLN A 80 12.75 -10.01 -6.25
C GLN A 80 12.42 -9.40 -7.62
N HIS A 81 11.35 -8.61 -7.71
CA HIS A 81 10.81 -8.14 -8.99
C HIS A 81 11.04 -6.64 -9.22
N GLY A 82 11.30 -5.87 -8.18
CA GLY A 82 11.68 -4.45 -8.26
C GLY A 82 10.60 -3.45 -8.70
N ASN A 83 9.48 -3.92 -9.28
CA ASN A 83 8.47 -3.08 -9.93
C ASN A 83 7.06 -3.19 -9.31
N VAL A 84 6.96 -3.40 -8.00
CA VAL A 84 5.68 -3.59 -7.30
C VAL A 84 4.66 -2.49 -7.61
N VAL A 85 5.10 -1.23 -7.72
CA VAL A 85 4.22 -0.11 -8.10
C VAL A 85 3.65 -0.29 -9.49
N PHE A 86 4.47 -0.68 -10.46
CA PHE A 86 4.01 -0.97 -11.81
C PHE A 86 3.03 -2.15 -11.83
N ASP A 87 3.35 -3.23 -11.11
CA ASP A 87 2.50 -4.42 -11.06
C ASP A 87 1.12 -4.11 -10.46
N MET A 88 1.07 -3.34 -9.37
CA MET A 88 -0.19 -2.88 -8.77
C MET A 88 -0.99 -1.99 -9.72
N LEU A 89 -0.36 -1.01 -10.38
CA LEU A 89 -1.02 -0.14 -11.35
C LEU A 89 -1.49 -0.91 -12.59
N LYS A 90 -0.71 -1.87 -13.07
CA LYS A 90 -1.10 -2.76 -14.16
C LYS A 90 -2.39 -3.51 -13.80
N ILE A 91 -2.43 -4.18 -12.64
CA ILE A 91 -3.61 -4.91 -12.16
C ILE A 91 -4.83 -3.96 -12.06
N TYR A 92 -4.64 -2.74 -11.55
CA TYR A 92 -5.68 -1.74 -11.47
C TYR A 92 -6.27 -1.39 -12.84
N PHE A 93 -5.42 -1.08 -13.81
CA PHE A 93 -5.88 -0.74 -15.15
C PHE A 93 -6.43 -1.95 -15.91
N GLU A 94 -5.93 -3.17 -15.65
CA GLU A 94 -6.53 -4.39 -16.19
C GLU A 94 -7.98 -4.54 -15.71
N GLU A 95 -8.29 -4.30 -14.43
CA GLU A 95 -9.65 -4.34 -13.91
C GLU A 95 -10.54 -3.26 -14.53
N ILE A 96 -10.04 -2.04 -14.73
CA ILE A 96 -10.80 -0.94 -15.36
C ILE A 96 -11.11 -1.23 -16.82
N PHE A 97 -10.12 -1.74 -17.58
CA PHE A 97 -10.29 -1.92 -19.03
C PHE A 97 -10.85 -3.29 -19.41
N LYS A 98 -11.00 -4.22 -18.49
CA LYS A 98 -11.40 -5.62 -18.71
C LYS A 98 -12.60 -5.79 -19.67
N TYR A 99 -13.57 -4.91 -19.59
CA TYR A 99 -14.81 -4.98 -20.38
C TYR A 99 -14.99 -3.80 -21.34
N ARG A 100 -13.95 -3.02 -21.60
CA ARG A 100 -14.02 -1.89 -22.53
C ARG A 100 -13.86 -2.36 -23.96
N THR A 101 -14.66 -1.77 -24.87
CA THR A 101 -14.53 -2.02 -26.30
C THR A 101 -13.36 -1.25 -26.89
N THR A 102 -12.92 -1.63 -28.09
CA THR A 102 -11.85 -0.91 -28.81
C THR A 102 -12.23 0.55 -29.05
N GLU A 103 -13.50 0.83 -29.38
CA GLU A 103 -14.01 2.18 -29.59
C GLU A 103 -13.93 3.04 -28.32
N GLN A 104 -14.22 2.46 -27.16
CA GLN A 104 -14.06 3.13 -25.86
C GLN A 104 -12.59 3.43 -25.55
N LEU A 105 -11.69 2.47 -25.81
CA LEU A 105 -10.25 2.68 -25.64
C LEU A 105 -9.71 3.76 -26.57
N GLU A 106 -10.18 3.80 -27.82
CA GLU A 106 -9.86 4.89 -28.77
C GLU A 106 -10.38 6.24 -28.30
N HIS A 107 -11.59 6.26 -27.72
CA HIS A 107 -12.16 7.49 -27.17
C HIS A 107 -11.35 8.02 -25.99
N ILE A 108 -11.01 7.16 -25.02
CA ILE A 108 -10.13 7.50 -23.89
C ILE A 108 -8.79 8.03 -24.40
N LYS A 109 -8.18 7.33 -25.37
CA LYS A 109 -6.92 7.75 -26.00
C LYS A 109 -7.02 9.16 -26.61
N LYS A 110 -8.09 9.48 -27.33
CA LYS A 110 -8.28 10.81 -27.92
C LYS A 110 -8.36 11.90 -26.85
N ILE A 111 -9.06 11.64 -25.74
CA ILE A 111 -9.14 12.59 -24.61
C ILE A 111 -7.76 12.81 -24.01
N LEU A 112 -6.98 11.74 -23.77
CA LEU A 112 -5.63 11.82 -23.23
C LEU A 112 -4.67 12.57 -24.16
N MET A 113 -4.76 12.34 -25.48
CA MET A 113 -3.96 13.06 -26.48
C MET A 113 -4.24 14.57 -26.47
N ALA A 114 -5.46 14.99 -26.19
CA ALA A 114 -5.82 16.42 -26.09
C ALA A 114 -5.10 17.14 -24.93
N VAL A 115 -4.62 16.38 -23.95
CA VAL A 115 -3.82 16.89 -22.80
C VAL A 115 -2.35 16.45 -22.86
N ASN A 116 -1.84 16.12 -24.06
CA ASN A 116 -0.47 15.71 -24.33
C ASN A 116 -0.03 14.38 -23.66
N ILE A 117 -0.96 13.50 -23.33
CA ILE A 117 -0.67 12.14 -22.87
C ILE A 117 -0.84 11.19 -24.06
N HIS A 118 0.25 10.56 -24.50
CA HIS A 118 0.27 9.75 -25.71
C HIS A 118 0.32 8.25 -25.41
N ILE A 119 -0.68 7.51 -25.89
CA ILE A 119 -0.72 6.05 -25.89
C ILE A 119 -0.53 5.55 -27.32
N ALA A 120 0.37 4.59 -27.53
CA ALA A 120 0.66 4.06 -28.86
C ALA A 120 -0.57 3.39 -29.48
N ALA A 121 -0.68 3.47 -30.81
CA ALA A 121 -1.80 2.86 -31.52
C ALA A 121 -1.82 1.33 -31.41
N SER A 122 -0.64 0.70 -31.27
CA SER A 122 -0.50 -0.74 -31.05
C SER A 122 -1.01 -1.22 -29.69
N SER A 123 -1.32 -0.30 -28.76
CA SER A 123 -1.78 -0.60 -27.40
C SER A 123 -3.33 -0.61 -27.27
N LEU A 124 -4.08 -0.65 -28.36
CA LEU A 124 -5.56 -0.61 -28.37
C LEU A 124 -6.19 -1.99 -28.09
N THR A 125 -5.55 -2.82 -27.26
CA THR A 125 -6.15 -3.97 -26.60
C THR A 125 -6.29 -3.66 -25.12
N ASN A 126 -7.21 -4.34 -24.42
CA ASN A 126 -7.42 -4.10 -22.99
C ASN A 126 -6.12 -4.24 -22.19
N LEU A 127 -5.37 -5.31 -22.43
CA LEU A 127 -4.07 -5.53 -21.79
C LEU A 127 -3.02 -4.49 -22.23
N GLY A 128 -2.92 -4.21 -23.52
CA GLY A 128 -1.95 -3.24 -24.05
C GLY A 128 -2.20 -1.83 -23.52
N PHE A 129 -3.49 -1.44 -23.40
CA PHE A 129 -3.88 -0.15 -22.85
C PHE A 129 -3.58 -0.06 -21.34
N ALA A 130 -3.85 -1.12 -20.59
CA ALA A 130 -3.52 -1.22 -19.17
C ALA A 130 -2.02 -1.08 -18.91
N LEU A 131 -1.20 -1.79 -19.68
CA LEU A 131 0.26 -1.70 -19.60
C LEU A 131 0.77 -0.29 -19.93
N ALA A 132 0.22 0.34 -20.99
CA ALA A 132 0.60 1.69 -21.38
C ALA A 132 0.22 2.71 -20.30
N ALA A 133 -1.00 2.63 -19.75
CA ALA A 133 -1.45 3.52 -18.68
C ALA A 133 -0.60 3.37 -17.42
N ALA A 134 -0.33 2.13 -16.99
CA ALA A 134 0.55 1.87 -15.83
C ALA A 134 1.96 2.44 -16.04
N SER A 135 2.54 2.25 -17.23
CA SER A 135 3.86 2.80 -17.56
C SER A 135 3.88 4.32 -17.51
N LEU A 136 2.86 4.98 -18.04
CA LEU A 136 2.73 6.45 -18.03
C LEU A 136 2.67 7.00 -16.59
N VAL A 137 1.90 6.34 -15.73
CA VAL A 137 1.79 6.76 -14.31
C VAL A 137 3.12 6.58 -13.59
N VAL A 138 3.80 5.45 -13.75
CA VAL A 138 5.10 5.20 -13.11
C VAL A 138 6.15 6.22 -13.55
N VAL A 139 6.21 6.53 -14.84
CA VAL A 139 7.15 7.51 -15.40
C VAL A 139 6.79 8.94 -14.95
N GLY A 140 5.51 9.32 -15.01
CA GLY A 140 5.06 10.67 -14.67
C GLY A 140 5.23 11.01 -13.19
N THR A 141 5.03 10.04 -12.31
CA THR A 141 5.12 10.25 -10.85
C THR A 141 6.52 10.03 -10.26
N ASN A 142 7.48 9.52 -11.05
CA ASN A 142 8.81 9.08 -10.55
C ASN A 142 8.72 8.11 -9.34
N LEU A 143 7.62 7.38 -9.20
CA LEU A 143 7.40 6.47 -8.07
C LEU A 143 8.46 5.35 -8.00
N GLY A 144 9.00 4.95 -9.13
CA GLY A 144 10.10 3.98 -9.19
C GLY A 144 11.39 4.45 -8.50
N LEU A 145 11.66 5.77 -8.46
CA LEU A 145 12.83 6.35 -7.80
C LEU A 145 12.62 6.53 -6.29
N ASN A 146 11.38 6.79 -5.86
CA ASN A 146 11.05 6.97 -4.45
C ASN A 146 11.10 5.67 -3.65
N MET A 147 11.00 4.51 -4.31
CA MET A 147 11.12 3.19 -3.68
C MET A 147 12.53 2.95 -3.12
N SER A 148 13.59 3.46 -3.77
CA SER A 148 14.96 3.36 -3.26
C SER A 148 15.15 4.12 -1.93
N VAL A 149 14.35 5.15 -1.68
CA VAL A 149 14.38 5.93 -0.43
C VAL A 149 13.74 5.13 0.72
N ILE A 150 12.70 4.34 0.45
CA ILE A 150 12.06 3.49 1.46
C ILE A 150 13.00 2.33 1.81
N THR A 151 13.57 1.65 0.81
CA THR A 151 14.55 0.57 1.03
C THR A 151 15.88 1.08 1.58
N GLY A 152 16.36 2.25 1.17
CA GLY A 152 17.60 2.85 1.66
C GLY A 152 17.50 3.39 3.09
N ARG A 153 16.35 3.89 3.53
CA ARG A 153 16.12 4.32 4.92
C ARG A 153 15.97 3.13 5.87
N VAL A 154 15.52 1.98 5.38
CA VAL A 154 15.46 0.74 6.16
C VAL A 154 16.86 0.18 6.46
N SER A 155 17.85 0.46 5.60
CA SER A 155 19.21 -0.06 5.75
C SER A 155 20.20 0.85 6.50
N GLY A 156 19.87 2.10 6.81
CA GLY A 156 20.85 3.10 7.21
C GLY A 156 20.82 3.62 8.65
N THR A 157 19.75 3.44 9.42
CA THR A 157 19.67 3.87 10.82
C THR A 157 18.71 2.97 11.58
N ALA A 158 19.05 2.63 12.81
CA ALA A 158 18.26 1.80 13.71
C ALA A 158 16.78 2.20 13.71
N LEU A 159 16.02 1.64 12.78
CA LEU A 159 14.57 1.63 12.86
C LEU A 159 14.24 0.93 14.18
N SER A 160 13.70 1.69 15.12
CA SER A 160 13.15 1.08 16.32
C SER A 160 12.14 0.03 15.88
N ILE A 161 12.04 -1.06 16.60
CA ILE A 161 11.04 -2.12 16.35
C ILE A 161 9.65 -1.49 16.16
N ALA A 162 9.32 -0.44 16.92
CA ALA A 162 8.10 0.33 16.78
C ALA A 162 7.92 0.97 15.39
N GLY A 163 8.99 1.41 14.73
CA GLY A 163 8.92 1.95 13.37
C GLY A 163 8.58 0.89 12.31
N VAL A 164 9.14 -0.32 12.44
CA VAL A 164 8.81 -1.44 11.55
C VAL A 164 7.36 -1.87 11.74
N TYR A 165 6.90 -2.03 12.97
CA TYR A 165 5.51 -2.35 13.26
C TYR A 165 4.52 -1.25 12.81
N GLY A 166 4.94 0.01 12.84
CA GLY A 166 4.16 1.13 12.31
C GLY A 166 3.95 1.04 10.80
N ILE A 167 4.98 0.64 10.05
CA ILE A 167 4.84 0.42 8.60
C ILE A 167 3.89 -0.74 8.32
N VAL A 168 4.00 -1.85 9.04
CA VAL A 168 3.10 -3.01 8.87
C VAL A 168 1.67 -2.63 9.22
N GLN A 169 1.43 -1.84 10.28
CA GLN A 169 0.09 -1.38 10.64
C GLN A 169 -0.48 -0.46 9.56
N LYS A 170 0.30 0.49 9.05
CA LYS A 170 -0.11 1.36 7.94
C LYS A 170 -0.47 0.56 6.69
N ALA A 171 0.33 -0.46 6.37
CA ALA A 171 0.06 -1.35 5.25
C ALA A 171 -1.25 -2.14 5.45
N ALA A 172 -1.48 -2.66 6.66
CA ALA A 172 -2.70 -3.37 7.02
C ALA A 172 -3.93 -2.47 6.96
N ASP A 173 -3.85 -1.25 7.49
CA ASP A 173 -4.94 -0.28 7.46
C ASP A 173 -5.30 0.12 6.03
N SER A 174 -4.29 0.37 5.18
CA SER A 174 -4.44 0.66 3.76
C SER A 174 -5.10 -0.50 3.00
N ALA A 175 -4.62 -1.73 3.21
CA ALA A 175 -5.19 -2.94 2.61
C ALA A 175 -6.64 -3.19 3.07
N ASN A 176 -6.93 -2.98 4.35
CA ASN A 176 -8.29 -3.09 4.89
C ASN A 176 -9.22 -2.02 4.28
N ARG A 177 -8.78 -0.76 4.16
CA ARG A 177 -9.58 0.29 3.48
C ARG A 177 -9.85 -0.10 2.03
N LEU A 178 -8.84 -0.54 1.29
CA LEU A 178 -9.02 -0.99 -0.09
C LEU A 178 -10.02 -2.12 -0.19
N HIS A 179 -9.99 -3.09 0.72
CA HIS A 179 -10.94 -4.20 0.76
C HIS A 179 -12.40 -3.73 0.86
N TYR A 180 -12.67 -2.68 1.64
CA TYR A 180 -14.01 -2.11 1.77
C TYR A 180 -14.42 -1.24 0.59
N ILE A 181 -13.50 -0.42 0.07
CA ILE A 181 -13.83 0.58 -0.96
C ILE A 181 -13.81 -0.03 -2.36
N TYR A 182 -12.84 -0.91 -2.64
CA TYR A 182 -12.68 -1.52 -3.97
C TYR A 182 -12.34 -3.04 -3.86
N PRO A 183 -13.33 -3.89 -3.49
CA PRO A 183 -13.11 -5.32 -3.23
C PRO A 183 -12.53 -6.09 -4.42
N ALA A 184 -12.91 -5.74 -5.66
CA ALA A 184 -12.41 -6.42 -6.86
C ALA A 184 -10.91 -6.20 -7.03
N TYR A 185 -10.44 -4.97 -6.91
CA TYR A 185 -9.02 -4.64 -6.99
C TYR A 185 -8.24 -5.22 -5.80
N TYR A 186 -8.80 -5.15 -4.58
CA TYR A 186 -8.21 -5.83 -3.42
C TYR A 186 -7.99 -7.32 -3.68
N SER A 187 -9.01 -8.02 -4.19
CA SER A 187 -8.93 -9.47 -4.47
C SER A 187 -7.88 -9.78 -5.54
N ALA A 188 -7.76 -8.93 -6.55
CA ALA A 188 -6.74 -9.07 -7.60
C ALA A 188 -5.33 -8.88 -7.03
N LEU A 189 -5.10 -7.87 -6.18
CA LEU A 189 -3.82 -7.68 -5.48
C LEU A 189 -3.52 -8.82 -4.50
N TYR A 190 -4.56 -9.28 -3.76
CA TYR A 190 -4.42 -10.38 -2.79
C TYR A 190 -3.93 -11.67 -3.46
N SER A 191 -4.41 -11.98 -4.65
CA SER A 191 -3.98 -13.15 -5.42
C SER A 191 -2.50 -13.11 -5.84
N GLN A 192 -1.92 -11.90 -5.90
CA GLN A 192 -0.53 -11.63 -6.27
C GLN A 192 0.34 -11.27 -5.04
N GLU A 193 -0.19 -11.39 -3.82
CA GLU A 193 0.51 -11.03 -2.57
C GLU A 193 0.94 -9.55 -2.49
N LEU A 194 0.19 -8.65 -3.14
CA LEU A 194 0.52 -7.22 -3.28
C LEU A 194 -0.38 -6.29 -2.46
N GLU A 195 -1.47 -6.76 -1.87
CA GLU A 195 -2.45 -5.91 -1.17
C GLU A 195 -1.82 -5.14 0.00
N MET A 196 -0.85 -5.76 0.70
CA MET A 196 -0.12 -5.10 1.78
C MET A 196 0.86 -4.02 1.29
N MET A 197 1.14 -3.97 -0.02
CA MET A 197 1.97 -2.92 -0.63
C MET A 197 1.14 -1.74 -1.15
N PHE A 198 -0.20 -1.83 -1.13
CA PHE A 198 -1.08 -0.78 -1.65
C PHE A 198 -0.85 0.59 -0.98
N PHE A 199 -0.44 0.64 0.29
CA PHE A 199 -0.12 1.89 0.99
C PHE A 199 0.94 2.75 0.28
N LEU A 200 1.74 2.16 -0.62
CA LEU A 200 2.74 2.88 -1.42
C LEU A 200 2.11 3.76 -2.49
N ILE A 201 0.96 3.35 -3.02
CA ILE A 201 0.24 4.05 -4.09
C ILE A 201 -1.11 4.63 -3.65
N GLU A 202 -1.55 4.37 -2.44
CA GLU A 202 -2.82 4.89 -1.90
C GLU A 202 -2.95 6.41 -2.02
N PRO A 203 -1.92 7.23 -1.68
CA PRO A 203 -2.00 8.68 -1.85
C PRO A 203 -2.21 9.12 -3.32
N LEU A 204 -1.73 8.32 -4.28
CA LEU A 204 -1.96 8.54 -5.69
C LEU A 204 -3.43 8.28 -6.06
N PHE A 205 -4.02 7.23 -5.50
CA PHE A 205 -5.42 6.88 -5.69
C PHE A 205 -6.36 7.92 -5.10
N GLU A 206 -6.07 8.41 -3.89
CA GLU A 206 -6.82 9.48 -3.25
C GLU A 206 -6.78 10.78 -4.08
N ARG A 207 -5.59 11.20 -4.51
CA ARG A 207 -5.42 12.41 -5.33
C ARG A 207 -6.15 12.32 -6.66
N ALA A 208 -6.15 11.14 -7.29
CA ALA A 208 -6.75 10.93 -8.61
C ALA A 208 -8.24 10.58 -8.56
N ASP A 209 -8.84 10.39 -7.37
CA ASP A 209 -10.20 9.88 -7.20
C ASP A 209 -10.42 8.53 -7.90
N ALA A 210 -9.45 7.63 -7.75
CA ALA A 210 -9.32 6.42 -8.57
C ALA A 210 -10.15 5.23 -8.06
N PHE A 211 -10.74 5.31 -6.86
CA PHE A 211 -11.44 4.18 -6.25
C PHE A 211 -12.73 3.79 -6.96
N ASN A 212 -13.36 4.72 -7.68
CA ASN A 212 -14.64 4.52 -8.37
C ASN A 212 -14.50 4.31 -9.88
N ALA A 213 -13.28 4.23 -10.41
CA ALA A 213 -13.01 4.21 -11.85
C ALA A 213 -13.58 2.99 -12.60
N GLN A 214 -13.89 1.89 -11.91
CA GLN A 214 -14.53 0.72 -12.52
C GLN A 214 -15.93 1.03 -13.12
N TRP A 215 -16.64 2.00 -12.57
CA TRP A 215 -17.97 2.43 -12.98
C TRP A 215 -17.94 3.74 -13.77
N ALA A 216 -16.76 4.32 -13.93
CA ALA A 216 -16.57 5.62 -14.52
C ALA A 216 -16.80 5.60 -16.05
N SER A 217 -17.23 6.74 -16.59
CA SER A 217 -17.27 6.99 -18.02
C SER A 217 -15.85 7.08 -18.61
N ASP A 218 -15.73 7.00 -19.93
CA ASP A 218 -14.45 7.13 -20.64
C ASP A 218 -13.73 8.45 -20.30
N GLY A 219 -14.50 9.55 -20.16
CA GLY A 219 -13.97 10.86 -19.77
C GLY A 219 -13.41 10.88 -18.35
N GLU A 220 -14.11 10.29 -17.40
CA GLU A 220 -13.68 10.18 -16.01
C GLU A 220 -12.45 9.30 -15.88
N ILE A 221 -12.36 8.19 -16.64
CA ILE A 221 -11.17 7.34 -16.68
C ILE A 221 -9.95 8.12 -17.22
N ALA A 222 -10.16 8.90 -18.30
CA ALA A 222 -9.09 9.74 -18.83
C ALA A 222 -8.63 10.79 -17.80
N ASP A 223 -9.56 11.38 -17.04
CA ASP A 223 -9.25 12.31 -15.95
C ASP A 223 -8.48 11.65 -14.80
N VAL A 224 -8.84 10.41 -14.41
CA VAL A 224 -8.09 9.62 -13.42
C VAL A 224 -6.65 9.41 -13.88
N ILE A 225 -6.44 8.93 -15.12
CA ILE A 225 -5.10 8.73 -15.68
C ILE A 225 -4.31 10.05 -15.70
N LYS A 226 -4.93 11.15 -16.15
CA LYS A 226 -4.31 12.47 -16.17
C LYS A 226 -3.86 12.92 -14.76
N LYS A 227 -4.75 12.81 -13.77
CA LYS A 227 -4.43 13.16 -12.36
C LYS A 227 -3.35 12.27 -11.74
N MET A 228 -3.28 11.01 -12.18
CA MET A 228 -2.21 10.11 -11.75
C MET A 228 -0.85 10.45 -12.36
N VAL A 229 -0.81 10.97 -13.59
CA VAL A 229 0.43 11.31 -14.31
C VAL A 229 0.99 12.67 -13.89
N GLN A 230 0.14 13.59 -13.44
CA GLN A 230 0.50 14.95 -12.99
C GLN A 230 0.79 15.01 -11.48
#